data_ff0ee5d61b932fb8d25d0ab621c00ef1
#
_entry.id   ff0ee5d61b932fb8d25d0ab621c00ef1
#
_cell.length_a   1.000
_cell.length_b   1.000
_cell.length_c   1.000
_cell.angle_alpha   90.00
_cell.angle_beta   90.00
_cell.angle_gamma   90.00
#
_symmetry.space_group_name_H-M   'P 1'
#
loop_
_entity.id
_entity.type
_entity.pdbx_description
1 polymer ?
#
loop_
_entity_poly.entity_id
_entity_poly.type
_entity_poly.pdbx_seq_one_letter_code
_entity_poly.pdbx_strand_id
1 'polypeptide(L)'
;MPDELLSRQAPYSIEAEQAVLGSMLIEPKCIPGVIERLKPDDFYVEADRLIYDTIHQMFLNGRAIDPVTVLDEMKALGYKEAANRDFFLQLIDTTPTAANVEEYADIIRSKSMLRELQTVSSEIIDLTRSEEE
;
A
#
# COMPACT_ATOMS: atom_id res chain seq x y z
N MET A 1 -25.96 -3.61 -17.43
CA MET A 1 -25.27 -3.43 -16.26
C MET A 1 -23.97 -4.21 -16.16
N PRO A 2 -23.73 -5.28 -16.94
CA PRO A 2 -22.39 -5.91 -16.90
C PRO A 2 -21.26 -4.92 -17.18
N ASP A 3 -21.48 -3.97 -18.08
CA ASP A 3 -20.46 -2.98 -18.43
C ASP A 3 -20.16 -2.03 -17.28
N GLU A 4 -21.15 -1.67 -16.49
CA GLU A 4 -20.97 -0.83 -15.34
C GLU A 4 -20.14 -1.54 -14.25
N LEU A 5 -20.40 -2.84 -14.05
CA LEU A 5 -19.64 -3.63 -13.10
C LEU A 5 -18.17 -3.79 -13.53
N LEU A 6 -17.95 -3.96 -14.82
CA LEU A 6 -16.61 -4.14 -15.37
C LEU A 6 -15.83 -2.83 -15.44
N SER A 7 -16.52 -1.69 -15.51
CA SER A 7 -15.89 -0.38 -15.61
C SER A 7 -15.67 0.29 -14.26
N ARG A 8 -16.10 -0.32 -13.16
CA ARG A 8 -15.88 0.23 -11.83
C ARG A 8 -14.40 0.34 -11.52
N GLN A 9 -14.04 1.41 -10.85
CA GLN A 9 -12.69 1.56 -10.36
C GLN A 9 -12.33 0.42 -9.41
N ALA A 10 -11.05 0.06 -9.39
CA ALA A 10 -10.57 -0.94 -8.45
C ALA A 10 -10.85 -0.50 -7.01
N PRO A 11 -11.27 -1.41 -6.13
CA PRO A 11 -11.44 -1.07 -4.73
C PRO A 11 -10.10 -0.75 -4.07
N TYR A 12 -10.04 0.35 -3.34
CA TYR A 12 -8.87 0.75 -2.57
C TYR A 12 -9.27 1.77 -1.51
N SER A 13 -8.40 2.03 -0.57
CA SER A 13 -8.60 3.04 0.46
C SER A 13 -7.32 3.84 0.64
N ILE A 14 -7.28 5.04 0.07
CA ILE A 14 -6.14 5.95 0.25
C ILE A 14 -5.95 6.25 1.72
N GLU A 15 -7.04 6.47 2.45
CA GLU A 15 -6.98 6.80 3.87
C GLU A 15 -6.31 5.69 4.69
N ALA A 16 -6.68 4.44 4.43
CA ALA A 16 -6.06 3.31 5.13
C ALA A 16 -4.58 3.16 4.76
N GLU A 17 -4.24 3.32 3.47
CA GLU A 17 -2.86 3.23 3.03
C GLU A 17 -2.00 4.29 3.70
N GLN A 18 -2.47 5.53 3.73
CA GLN A 18 -1.73 6.62 4.37
C GLN A 18 -1.64 6.43 5.87
N ALA A 19 -2.69 5.94 6.50
CA ALA A 19 -2.70 5.70 7.95
C ALA A 19 -1.68 4.62 8.35
N VAL A 20 -1.57 3.56 7.56
CA VAL A 20 -0.57 2.52 7.83
C VAL A 20 0.85 3.07 7.67
N LEU A 21 1.11 3.79 6.57
CA LEU A 21 2.43 4.37 6.34
C LEU A 21 2.80 5.38 7.42
N GLY A 22 1.87 6.26 7.76
CA GLY A 22 2.08 7.22 8.84
C GLY A 22 2.38 6.53 10.17
N SER A 23 1.64 5.47 10.49
CA SER A 23 1.86 4.70 11.71
C SER A 23 3.25 4.08 11.76
N MET A 24 3.71 3.51 10.64
CA MET A 24 5.04 2.92 10.57
C MET A 24 6.15 3.95 10.76
N LEU A 25 5.92 5.18 10.30
CA LEU A 25 6.89 6.26 10.42
C LEU A 25 6.93 6.85 11.83
N ILE A 26 5.79 6.97 12.53
CA ILE A 26 5.75 7.55 13.86
C ILE A 26 5.99 6.53 14.97
N GLU A 27 5.72 5.24 14.72
CA GLU A 27 5.87 4.18 15.71
C GLU A 27 6.46 2.95 15.06
N PRO A 28 7.79 2.91 14.86
CA PRO A 28 8.44 1.77 14.20
C PRO A 28 8.19 0.41 14.87
N LYS A 29 7.80 0.40 16.13
CA LYS A 29 7.46 -0.85 16.82
C LYS A 29 6.28 -1.57 16.19
N CYS A 30 5.42 -0.88 15.43
CA CYS A 30 4.29 -1.51 14.77
C CYS A 30 4.70 -2.20 13.45
N ILE A 31 5.90 -1.95 12.94
CA ILE A 31 6.32 -2.44 11.63
C ILE A 31 6.28 -3.97 11.52
N PRO A 32 6.80 -4.76 12.48
CA PRO A 32 6.74 -6.22 12.34
C PRO A 32 5.32 -6.75 12.14
N GLY A 33 4.36 -6.24 12.90
CA GLY A 33 2.96 -6.67 12.76
C GLY A 33 2.36 -6.30 11.42
N VAL A 34 2.71 -5.14 10.88
CA VAL A 34 2.22 -4.70 9.57
C VAL A 34 2.81 -5.58 8.47
N ILE A 35 4.11 -5.88 8.55
CA ILE A 35 4.79 -6.71 7.54
C ILE A 35 4.21 -8.12 7.49
N GLU A 36 3.79 -8.66 8.62
CA GLU A 36 3.14 -9.97 8.66
C GLU A 36 1.80 -9.97 7.91
N ARG A 37 1.12 -8.84 7.84
CA ARG A 37 -0.21 -8.72 7.26
C ARG A 37 -0.22 -8.27 5.81
N LEU A 38 0.74 -7.47 5.39
CA LEU A 38 0.72 -6.78 4.10
C LEU A 38 1.98 -7.02 3.30
N LYS A 39 1.80 -7.15 1.99
CA LYS A 39 2.87 -7.15 0.99
C LYS A 39 2.84 -5.82 0.26
N PRO A 40 3.95 -5.40 -0.38
CA PRO A 40 3.96 -4.16 -1.18
C PRO A 40 2.83 -4.11 -2.22
N ASP A 41 2.53 -5.22 -2.86
CA ASP A 41 1.49 -5.28 -3.90
C ASP A 41 0.07 -5.08 -3.37
N ASP A 42 -0.13 -5.13 -2.05
CA ASP A 42 -1.44 -4.83 -1.47
C ASP A 42 -1.77 -3.35 -1.54
N PHE A 43 -0.78 -2.48 -1.72
CA PHE A 43 -0.99 -1.04 -1.84
C PHE A 43 -1.36 -0.70 -3.29
N TYR A 44 -2.44 0.06 -3.43
CA TYR A 44 -2.94 0.44 -4.75
C TYR A 44 -2.24 1.68 -5.31
N VAL A 45 -2.03 2.70 -4.47
CA VAL A 45 -1.37 3.93 -4.89
C VAL A 45 0.12 3.66 -5.04
N GLU A 46 0.66 3.93 -6.23
CA GLU A 46 2.05 3.57 -6.51
C GLU A 46 3.05 4.22 -5.54
N ALA A 47 2.85 5.51 -5.22
CA ALA A 47 3.71 6.18 -4.26
C ALA A 47 3.69 5.49 -2.90
N ASP A 48 2.51 5.08 -2.44
CA ASP A 48 2.35 4.38 -1.18
C ASP A 48 3.04 3.02 -1.20
N ARG A 49 2.91 2.29 -2.31
CA ARG A 49 3.57 1.01 -2.50
C ARG A 49 5.08 1.14 -2.41
N LEU A 50 5.64 2.17 -3.05
CA LEU A 50 7.08 2.40 -3.04
C LEU A 50 7.59 2.77 -1.65
N ILE A 51 6.83 3.57 -0.91
CA ILE A 51 7.18 3.91 0.49
C ILE A 51 7.16 2.64 1.35
N TYR A 52 6.10 1.86 1.22
CA TYR A 52 5.97 0.62 2.00
C TYR A 52 7.10 -0.36 1.67
N ASP A 53 7.39 -0.55 0.39
CA ASP A 53 8.46 -1.46 -0.04
C ASP A 53 9.81 -1.01 0.53
N THR A 54 10.08 0.29 0.51
CA THR A 54 11.32 0.84 1.06
C THR A 54 11.43 0.54 2.56
N ILE A 55 10.36 0.79 3.31
CA ILE A 55 10.33 0.50 4.75
C ILE A 55 10.54 -0.99 5.00
N HIS A 56 9.86 -1.82 4.21
CA HIS A 56 9.96 -3.28 4.31
C HIS A 56 11.40 -3.76 4.12
N GLN A 57 12.06 -3.28 3.06
CA GLN A 57 13.45 -3.67 2.79
C GLN A 57 14.39 -3.17 3.88
N MET A 58 14.21 -1.93 4.35
CA MET A 58 15.01 -1.39 5.43
C MET A 58 14.84 -2.20 6.71
N PHE A 59 13.61 -2.60 7.02
CA PHE A 59 13.34 -3.42 8.19
C PHE A 59 14.04 -4.78 8.09
N LEU A 60 13.95 -5.44 6.94
CA LEU A 60 14.60 -6.74 6.72
C LEU A 60 16.12 -6.64 6.85
N ASN A 61 16.69 -5.49 6.52
CA ASN A 61 18.15 -5.26 6.60
C ASN A 61 18.58 -4.69 7.95
N GLY A 62 17.70 -4.63 8.93
CA GLY A 62 18.03 -4.17 10.28
C GLY A 62 18.36 -2.69 10.37
N ARG A 63 17.92 -1.88 9.42
CA ARG A 63 18.22 -0.44 9.40
C ARG A 63 17.25 0.34 10.27
N ALA A 64 17.72 1.46 10.80
CA ALA A 64 16.87 2.39 11.54
C ALA A 64 15.83 3.00 10.61
N ILE A 65 14.57 3.06 11.05
CA ILE A 65 13.46 3.55 10.24
C ILE A 65 12.85 4.76 10.90
N ASP A 66 12.92 5.89 10.20
CA ASP A 66 12.26 7.14 10.55
C ASP A 66 12.00 7.92 9.25
N PRO A 67 11.25 9.02 9.29
CA PRO A 67 10.95 9.76 8.06
C PRO A 67 12.19 10.20 7.28
N VAL A 68 13.26 10.56 7.96
CA VAL A 68 14.48 11.04 7.31
C VAL A 68 15.21 9.91 6.61
N THR A 69 15.40 8.77 7.30
CA THR A 69 16.12 7.64 6.73
C THR A 69 15.37 7.01 5.57
N VAL A 70 14.04 6.91 5.67
CA VAL A 70 13.22 6.35 4.60
C VAL A 70 13.28 7.26 3.36
N LEU A 71 13.13 8.57 3.56
CA LEU A 71 13.18 9.52 2.46
C LEU A 71 14.54 9.47 1.75
N ASP A 72 15.61 9.39 2.51
CA ASP A 72 16.97 9.29 1.97
C ASP A 72 17.15 8.01 1.16
N GLU A 73 16.70 6.88 1.68
CA GLU A 73 16.79 5.60 0.98
C GLU A 73 15.99 5.62 -0.32
N MET A 74 14.81 6.21 -0.32
CA MET A 74 14.00 6.32 -1.53
C MET A 74 14.70 7.14 -2.60
N LYS A 75 15.37 8.21 -2.21
CA LYS A 75 16.17 9.02 -3.14
C LYS A 75 17.34 8.21 -3.70
N ALA A 76 18.00 7.42 -2.87
CA ALA A 76 19.09 6.55 -3.30
C ALA A 76 18.61 5.48 -4.29
N LEU A 77 17.38 4.98 -4.11
CA LEU A 77 16.77 4.00 -5.01
C LEU A 77 16.24 4.61 -6.30
N GLY A 78 16.24 5.93 -6.42
CA GLY A 78 15.75 6.61 -7.62
C GLY A 78 14.26 6.90 -7.63
N TYR A 79 13.58 6.74 -6.50
CA TYR A 79 12.13 7.00 -6.39
C TYR A 79 11.86 8.47 -6.12
N LYS A 80 12.36 9.36 -6.98
CA LYS A 80 12.35 10.80 -6.74
C LYS A 80 10.97 11.40 -6.56
N GLU A 81 10.00 10.93 -7.31
CA GLU A 81 8.63 11.47 -7.23
C GLU A 81 7.93 11.05 -5.95
N ALA A 82 8.11 9.79 -5.52
CA ALA A 82 7.53 9.29 -4.29
C ALA A 82 8.29 9.78 -3.06
N ALA A 83 9.58 10.13 -3.21
CA ALA A 83 10.41 10.66 -2.13
C ALA A 83 10.13 12.14 -1.91
N ASN A 84 8.90 12.46 -1.52
CA ASN A 84 8.42 13.83 -1.36
C ASN A 84 8.30 14.16 0.13
N ARG A 85 9.13 15.14 0.57
CA ARG A 85 9.16 15.55 1.97
C ARG A 85 7.80 16.06 2.47
N ASP A 86 7.12 16.85 1.65
CA ASP A 86 5.82 17.40 2.05
C ASP A 86 4.78 16.30 2.23
N PHE A 87 4.82 15.27 1.39
CA PHE A 87 3.94 14.13 1.53
C PHE A 87 4.22 13.36 2.82
N PHE A 88 5.50 13.17 3.15
CA PHE A 88 5.87 12.50 4.40
C PHE A 88 5.37 13.28 5.61
N LEU A 89 5.51 14.61 5.59
CA LEU A 89 5.00 15.46 6.67
C LEU A 89 3.47 15.34 6.77
N GLN A 90 2.79 15.27 5.63
CA GLN A 90 1.35 15.07 5.61
C GLN A 90 0.96 13.73 6.23
N LEU A 91 1.67 12.66 5.90
CA LEU A 91 1.42 11.34 6.49
C LEU A 91 1.52 11.38 8.01
N ILE A 92 2.54 12.07 8.52
CA ILE A 92 2.78 12.18 9.95
C ILE A 92 1.69 13.03 10.61
N ASP A 93 1.37 14.18 10.01
CA ASP A 93 0.39 15.12 10.59
C ASP A 93 -1.01 14.54 10.64
N THR A 94 -1.37 13.68 9.68
CA THR A 94 -2.70 13.07 9.64
C THR A 94 -2.78 11.76 10.42
N THR A 95 -1.69 11.33 11.05
CA THR A 95 -1.64 10.07 11.79
C THR A 95 -1.18 10.36 13.22
N PRO A 96 -2.07 10.82 14.11
CA PRO A 96 -1.68 11.18 15.46
C PRO A 96 -1.29 9.99 16.34
N THR A 97 -1.72 8.78 15.99
CA THR A 97 -1.43 7.58 16.76
C THR A 97 -1.40 6.35 15.84
N ALA A 98 -0.62 5.35 16.22
CA ALA A 98 -0.56 4.06 15.54
C ALA A 98 -1.48 3.01 16.20
N ALA A 99 -2.36 3.42 17.11
CA ALA A 99 -3.18 2.49 17.88
C ALA A 99 -4.07 1.59 17.02
N ASN A 100 -4.54 2.10 15.87
CA ASN A 100 -5.47 1.37 15.00
C ASN A 100 -4.81 0.83 13.74
N VAL A 101 -3.48 0.72 13.72
CA VAL A 101 -2.77 0.34 12.51
C VAL A 101 -3.19 -1.03 11.97
N GLU A 102 -3.48 -1.98 12.85
CA GLU A 102 -3.90 -3.31 12.42
C GLU A 102 -5.25 -3.29 11.70
N GLU A 103 -6.17 -2.47 12.15
CA GLU A 103 -7.47 -2.31 11.48
C GLU A 103 -7.31 -1.72 10.10
N TYR A 104 -6.45 -0.71 9.95
CA TYR A 104 -6.18 -0.12 8.65
C TYR A 104 -5.47 -1.11 7.73
N ALA A 105 -4.55 -1.91 8.26
CA ALA A 105 -3.90 -2.95 7.49
C ALA A 105 -4.91 -3.98 6.97
N ASP A 106 -5.88 -4.34 7.79
CA ASP A 106 -6.94 -5.27 7.39
C ASP A 106 -7.80 -4.68 6.26
N ILE A 107 -8.08 -3.38 6.30
CA ILE A 107 -8.80 -2.69 5.21
C ILE A 107 -8.00 -2.79 3.92
N ILE A 108 -6.71 -2.51 3.96
CA ILE A 108 -5.85 -2.59 2.78
C ILE A 108 -5.85 -4.01 2.22
N ARG A 109 -5.70 -5.00 3.08
CA ARG A 109 -5.68 -6.41 2.65
C ARG A 109 -7.00 -6.80 2.01
N SER A 110 -8.13 -6.40 2.61
CA SER A 110 -9.45 -6.67 2.05
C SER A 110 -9.64 -6.05 0.67
N LYS A 111 -9.22 -4.80 0.49
CA LYS A 111 -9.30 -4.14 -0.80
C LYS A 111 -8.41 -4.82 -1.85
N SER A 112 -7.23 -5.23 -1.44
CA SER A 112 -6.30 -5.97 -2.31
C SER A 112 -6.91 -7.29 -2.79
N MET A 113 -7.53 -8.04 -1.88
CA MET A 113 -8.20 -9.28 -2.22
C MET A 113 -9.35 -9.06 -3.21
N LEU A 114 -10.11 -7.98 -3.04
CA LEU A 114 -11.18 -7.64 -3.96
C LEU A 114 -10.65 -7.31 -5.35
N ARG A 115 -9.50 -6.62 -5.44
CA ARG A 115 -8.86 -6.35 -6.73
C ARG A 115 -8.41 -7.64 -7.42
N GLU A 116 -7.82 -8.55 -6.66
CA GLU A 116 -7.43 -9.86 -7.19
C GLU A 116 -8.63 -10.62 -7.74
N LEU A 117 -9.74 -10.57 -7.01
CA LEU A 117 -10.98 -11.23 -7.43
C LEU A 117 -11.53 -10.61 -8.72
N GLN A 118 -11.47 -9.29 -8.86
CA GLN A 118 -11.87 -8.61 -10.08
C GLN A 118 -11.03 -9.06 -11.27
N THR A 119 -9.71 -9.15 -11.08
CA THR A 119 -8.79 -9.57 -12.13
C THR A 119 -9.07 -11.01 -12.57
N VAL A 120 -9.23 -11.92 -11.62
CA VAL A 120 -9.54 -13.32 -11.91
C VAL A 120 -10.88 -13.46 -12.63
N SER A 121 -11.88 -12.71 -12.17
CA SER A 121 -13.21 -12.72 -12.82
C SER A 121 -13.15 -12.24 -14.25
N SER A 122 -12.38 -11.20 -14.53
CA SER A 122 -12.20 -10.69 -15.89
C SER A 122 -11.49 -11.70 -16.78
N GLU A 123 -10.48 -12.39 -16.25
CA GLU A 123 -9.76 -13.43 -16.98
C GLU A 123 -10.68 -14.60 -17.33
N ILE A 124 -11.56 -15.00 -16.42
CA ILE A 124 -12.52 -16.07 -16.65
C ILE A 124 -13.49 -15.66 -17.76
N ILE A 125 -13.99 -14.43 -17.71
CA ILE A 125 -14.90 -13.91 -18.75
C ILE A 125 -14.22 -13.92 -20.11
N ASP A 126 -12.97 -13.47 -20.17
CA ASP A 126 -12.21 -13.43 -21.42
C ASP A 126 -11.99 -14.82 -22.00
N LEU A 127 -11.68 -15.79 -21.16
CA LEU A 127 -11.52 -17.19 -21.59
C LEU A 127 -12.84 -17.74 -22.16
N THR A 128 -13.95 -17.44 -21.52
CA THR A 128 -15.27 -17.89 -21.99
C THR A 128 -15.59 -17.31 -23.36
N ARG A 129 -15.30 -16.03 -23.58
CA ARG A 129 -15.51 -15.38 -24.87
C ARG A 129 -14.62 -15.95 -25.95
N SER A 130 -13.39 -16.28 -25.62
CA SER A 130 -12.43 -16.86 -26.55
C SER A 130 -12.89 -18.21 -27.06
N GLU A 131 -13.49 -19.04 -26.23
CA GLU A 131 -13.98 -20.35 -26.59
C GLU A 131 -15.24 -20.30 -27.46
N GLU A 132 -16.04 -19.25 -27.34
CA GLU A 132 -17.25 -19.08 -28.13
C GLU A 132 -16.94 -18.71 -29.59
N GLU A 133 -15.77 -18.16 -29.85
CA GLU A 133 -15.34 -17.80 -31.18
C GLU A 133 -14.72 -18.99 -31.93
#